data_97042104f5c6e64703491c56bce452a6
#
_entry.id   97042104f5c6e64703491c56bce452a6
#
_cell.length_a   1.000
_cell.length_b   1.000
_cell.length_c   1.000
_cell.angle_alpha   90.00
_cell.angle_beta   90.00
_cell.angle_gamma   90.00
#
_symmetry.space_group_name_H-M   'P 1'
#
loop_
_entity.id
_entity.type
_entity.pdbx_description
1 polymer ?
#
loop_
_entity_poly.entity_id
_entity_poly.type
_entity_poly.pdbx_seq_one_letter_code
_entity_poly.pdbx_strand_id
1 'polypeptide(L)'
;MSKLRFRVVETAFKKKPVAVAAPAERPSEYYAKYVFNKEKMFRYLPSKVYAKLIDVIDNGAPLDRSIADEVAAGMKKWALEMGVTHYTHWFHPLTEGTAEKHDAFIEHDGKGGVMEEFTGKLLVQQEPDASSFPNGGIRNTFEARGYSAWDPSSPAFIVDDTLCIPTIFIAYTGESLDYKAPLLKALRAVDKAAVDVCRYFNPEVKKVVAYLGWEQEYFLIDEGLYAARPDLLMTGRTLMGHDSAKNQQLEDHYFGAIPTRVAAFMKELEIEALKLGIPVKTRHNEVAPNQFELAPIFEECNLAVDHNMLVMALMRKVARNHGFRVLLHEKPFKGVNGSGKHNNWSLGTDTGIGLMG
;
A
#
# COMPACT_ATOMS: atom_id res chain seq x y z
N MET A 1 -32.96 -11.60 -19.01
CA MET A 1 -31.51 -11.22 -18.95
C MET A 1 -31.08 -10.20 -20.01
N SER A 2 -31.49 -10.31 -21.28
CA SER A 2 -31.11 -9.37 -22.33
C SER A 2 -31.52 -7.91 -22.04
N LYS A 3 -32.76 -7.65 -21.62
CA LYS A 3 -33.23 -6.29 -21.29
C LYS A 3 -32.44 -5.62 -20.17
N LEU A 4 -31.99 -6.37 -19.14
CA LEU A 4 -31.17 -5.82 -18.08
C LEU A 4 -29.79 -5.40 -18.61
N ARG A 5 -29.15 -6.22 -19.45
CA ARG A 5 -27.85 -5.90 -20.06
C ARG A 5 -27.92 -4.64 -20.94
N PHE A 6 -28.96 -4.48 -21.76
CA PHE A 6 -29.13 -3.27 -22.55
C PHE A 6 -29.32 -2.03 -21.69
N ARG A 7 -30.09 -2.09 -20.62
CA ARG A 7 -30.23 -0.98 -19.66
C ARG A 7 -28.91 -0.62 -19.00
N VAL A 8 -28.10 -1.60 -18.63
CA VAL A 8 -26.77 -1.38 -18.05
C VAL A 8 -25.86 -0.66 -19.03
N VAL A 9 -25.81 -1.13 -20.30
CA VAL A 9 -25.02 -0.47 -21.35
C VAL A 9 -25.50 0.97 -21.58
N GLU A 10 -26.80 1.19 -21.66
CA GLU A 10 -27.36 2.53 -21.83
C GLU A 10 -27.02 3.45 -20.65
N THR A 11 -27.05 2.93 -19.42
CA THR A 11 -26.68 3.68 -18.22
C THR A 11 -25.19 3.99 -18.21
N ALA A 12 -24.33 3.04 -18.54
CA ALA A 12 -22.88 3.23 -18.62
C ALA A 12 -22.52 4.31 -19.66
N PHE A 13 -23.20 4.29 -20.82
CA PHE A 13 -22.99 5.25 -21.89
C PHE A 13 -23.35 6.70 -21.49
N LYS A 14 -24.33 6.87 -20.61
CA LYS A 14 -24.78 8.19 -20.13
C LYS A 14 -23.95 8.75 -18.99
N LYS A 15 -23.05 7.96 -18.38
CA LYS A 15 -22.20 8.43 -17.28
C LYS A 15 -21.21 9.49 -17.73
N LYS A 16 -21.17 10.59 -17.00
CA LYS A 16 -20.20 11.67 -17.21
C LYS A 16 -19.02 11.52 -16.27
N PRO A 17 -17.85 12.13 -16.60
CA PRO A 17 -16.75 12.22 -15.67
C PRO A 17 -17.16 12.90 -14.37
N VAL A 18 -16.66 12.40 -13.25
CA VAL A 18 -16.80 13.06 -11.94
C VAL A 18 -15.84 14.25 -11.91
N ALA A 19 -16.32 15.40 -11.45
CA ALA A 19 -15.46 16.56 -11.26
C ALA A 19 -14.52 16.33 -10.08
N VAL A 20 -13.23 16.36 -10.32
CA VAL A 20 -12.19 16.24 -9.27
C VAL A 20 -11.59 17.61 -9.04
N ALA A 21 -11.84 18.18 -7.85
CA ALA A 21 -11.22 19.42 -7.43
C ALA A 21 -9.71 19.22 -7.29
N ALA A 22 -8.91 20.07 -7.93
CA ALA A 22 -7.49 20.08 -7.65
C ALA A 22 -7.26 20.74 -6.28
N PRO A 23 -6.31 20.25 -5.45
CA PRO A 23 -5.85 20.99 -4.29
C PRO A 23 -5.39 22.41 -4.71
N ALA A 24 -5.61 23.39 -3.85
CA ALA A 24 -5.08 24.74 -4.06
C ALA A 24 -3.56 24.79 -3.95
N GLU A 25 -3.01 23.89 -3.13
CA GLU A 25 -1.58 23.73 -2.91
C GLU A 25 -0.90 22.97 -4.04
N ARG A 26 0.40 23.17 -4.20
CA ARG A 26 1.24 22.39 -5.12
C ARG A 26 1.40 20.94 -4.60
N PRO A 27 1.65 19.96 -5.49
CA PRO A 27 1.90 18.58 -5.09
C PRO A 27 2.96 18.42 -3.98
N SER A 28 4.04 19.20 -4.04
CA SER A 28 5.10 19.21 -3.02
C SER A 28 4.66 19.71 -1.63
N GLU A 29 3.57 20.48 -1.56
CA GLU A 29 3.08 21.08 -0.31
C GLU A 29 2.10 20.16 0.44
N TYR A 30 1.38 19.30 -0.30
CA TYR A 30 0.48 18.30 0.31
C TYR A 30 1.05 16.87 0.29
N TYR A 31 2.23 16.66 -0.31
CA TYR A 31 2.90 15.36 -0.31
C TYR A 31 3.13 14.85 1.11
N ALA A 32 2.82 13.58 1.33
CA ALA A 32 2.92 12.92 2.64
C ALA A 32 2.17 13.64 3.78
N LYS A 33 1.10 14.38 3.46
CA LYS A 33 0.28 15.09 4.46
C LYS A 33 -0.22 14.15 5.56
N TYR A 34 -0.59 12.93 5.19
CA TYR A 34 -1.15 11.90 6.07
C TYR A 34 -0.13 10.83 6.47
N VAL A 35 1.17 11.15 6.45
CA VAL A 35 2.26 10.22 6.83
C VAL A 35 3.03 10.79 8.01
N PHE A 36 3.28 9.96 9.04
CA PHE A 36 4.15 10.31 10.17
C PHE A 36 5.62 10.18 9.75
N ASN A 37 6.04 11.03 8.83
CA ASN A 37 7.36 11.07 8.24
C ASN A 37 8.41 11.69 9.19
N LYS A 38 9.69 11.72 8.78
CA LYS A 38 10.79 12.27 9.59
C LYS A 38 10.56 13.71 10.06
N GLU A 39 9.90 14.55 9.24
CA GLU A 39 9.54 15.92 9.61
C GLU A 39 8.55 15.94 10.79
N LYS A 40 7.49 15.12 10.71
CA LYS A 40 6.51 15.01 11.80
C LYS A 40 7.11 14.33 13.02
N MET A 41 7.94 13.30 12.84
CA MET A 41 8.70 12.70 13.94
C MET A 41 9.54 13.74 14.67
N PHE A 42 10.25 14.60 13.94
CA PHE A 42 11.03 15.69 14.54
C PHE A 42 10.16 16.69 15.31
N ARG A 43 8.98 17.00 14.82
CA ARG A 43 8.04 17.95 15.44
C ARG A 43 7.33 17.40 16.68
N TYR A 44 6.99 16.11 16.69
CA TYR A 44 6.14 15.52 17.73
C TYR A 44 6.89 14.67 18.75
N LEU A 45 8.15 14.35 18.51
CA LEU A 45 8.96 13.53 19.42
C LEU A 45 10.00 14.39 20.16
N PRO A 46 10.33 14.03 21.41
CA PRO A 46 11.49 14.60 22.09
C PRO A 46 12.78 14.35 21.30
N SER A 47 13.70 15.29 21.24
CA SER A 47 14.91 15.23 20.40
C SER A 47 15.74 13.95 20.58
N LYS A 48 15.85 13.45 21.82
CA LYS A 48 16.59 12.19 22.11
C LYS A 48 15.85 10.96 21.56
N VAL A 49 14.51 10.95 21.64
CA VAL A 49 13.68 9.87 21.09
C VAL A 49 13.74 9.87 19.57
N TYR A 50 13.62 11.05 18.96
CA TYR A 50 13.78 11.24 17.53
C TYR A 50 15.12 10.69 17.03
N ALA A 51 16.23 11.06 17.67
CA ALA A 51 17.56 10.60 17.25
C ALA A 51 17.70 9.07 17.32
N LYS A 52 17.20 8.43 18.38
CA LYS A 52 17.19 6.97 18.51
C LYS A 52 16.32 6.31 17.44
N LEU A 53 15.12 6.85 17.19
CA LEU A 53 14.21 6.30 16.19
C LEU A 53 14.79 6.41 14.77
N ILE A 54 15.44 7.53 14.45
CA ILE A 54 16.11 7.71 13.16
C ILE A 54 17.28 6.73 13.00
N ASP A 55 18.02 6.42 14.05
CA ASP A 55 19.10 5.42 14.00
C ASP A 55 18.53 4.01 13.71
N VAL A 56 17.38 3.67 14.29
CA VAL A 56 16.65 2.43 13.94
C VAL A 56 16.26 2.41 12.46
N ILE A 57 15.67 3.49 11.97
CA ILE A 57 15.17 3.60 10.57
C ILE A 57 16.32 3.57 9.57
N ASP A 58 17.34 4.39 9.77
CA ASP A 58 18.39 4.62 8.76
C ASP A 58 19.50 3.56 8.84
N ASN A 59 19.86 3.13 10.05
CA ASN A 59 21.00 2.23 10.28
C ASN A 59 20.59 0.81 10.66
N GLY A 60 19.29 0.55 10.86
CA GLY A 60 18.81 -0.78 11.27
C GLY A 60 19.22 -1.15 12.71
N ALA A 61 19.46 -0.13 13.57
CA ALA A 61 19.74 -0.37 14.99
C ALA A 61 18.56 -1.13 15.65
N PRO A 62 18.83 -1.92 16.70
CA PRO A 62 17.75 -2.57 17.46
C PRO A 62 16.80 -1.52 18.06
N LEU A 63 15.49 -1.76 17.95
CA LEU A 63 14.50 -0.90 18.57
C LEU A 63 14.62 -0.96 20.09
N ASP A 64 14.95 0.16 20.72
CA ASP A 64 14.93 0.33 22.16
C ASP A 64 13.48 0.53 22.64
N ARG A 65 12.93 -0.50 23.30
CA ARG A 65 11.56 -0.44 23.83
C ARG A 65 11.34 0.71 24.83
N SER A 66 12.42 1.26 25.41
CA SER A 66 12.31 2.39 26.34
C SER A 66 11.78 3.69 25.70
N ILE A 67 11.82 3.81 24.35
CA ILE A 67 11.31 4.98 23.65
C ILE A 67 9.87 4.77 23.11
N ALA A 68 9.33 3.56 23.28
CA ALA A 68 8.05 3.22 22.61
C ALA A 68 6.87 4.08 23.11
N ASP A 69 6.84 4.39 24.41
CA ASP A 69 5.76 5.23 24.98
C ASP A 69 5.81 6.66 24.47
N GLU A 70 7.00 7.26 24.36
CA GLU A 70 7.16 8.61 23.81
C GLU A 70 6.83 8.65 22.31
N VAL A 71 7.19 7.60 21.56
CA VAL A 71 6.84 7.50 20.13
C VAL A 71 5.33 7.34 19.98
N ALA A 72 4.70 6.47 20.76
CA ALA A 72 3.24 6.28 20.74
C ALA A 72 2.50 7.58 21.13
N ALA A 73 2.98 8.29 22.16
CA ALA A 73 2.39 9.57 22.57
C ALA A 73 2.50 10.63 21.45
N GLY A 74 3.64 10.71 20.77
CA GLY A 74 3.84 11.62 19.63
C GLY A 74 2.96 11.28 18.44
N MET A 75 2.85 10.00 18.08
CA MET A 75 1.94 9.52 17.02
C MET A 75 0.48 9.81 17.36
N LYS A 76 0.04 9.50 18.59
CA LYS A 76 -1.32 9.77 19.06
C LYS A 76 -1.64 11.26 18.97
N LYS A 77 -0.75 12.11 19.47
CA LYS A 77 -0.95 13.57 19.42
C LYS A 77 -1.14 14.06 17.99
N TRP A 78 -0.27 13.64 17.07
CA TRP A 78 -0.39 13.96 15.65
C TRP A 78 -1.69 13.44 15.06
N ALA A 79 -2.04 12.18 15.32
CA ALA A 79 -3.25 11.55 14.79
C ALA A 79 -4.53 12.27 15.27
N LEU A 80 -4.62 12.60 16.56
CA LEU A 80 -5.77 13.35 17.13
C LEU A 80 -5.89 14.77 16.53
N GLU A 81 -4.78 15.47 16.30
CA GLU A 81 -4.77 16.78 15.62
C GLU A 81 -5.27 16.66 14.15
N MET A 82 -5.14 15.48 13.53
CA MET A 82 -5.66 15.17 12.19
C MET A 82 -7.11 14.65 12.20
N GLY A 83 -7.75 14.56 13.38
CA GLY A 83 -9.14 14.09 13.53
C GLY A 83 -9.30 12.57 13.55
N VAL A 84 -8.21 11.84 13.78
CA VAL A 84 -8.21 10.37 13.85
C VAL A 84 -8.84 9.91 15.16
N THR A 85 -9.63 8.84 15.11
CA THR A 85 -10.33 8.25 16.27
C THR A 85 -9.94 6.81 16.54
N HIS A 86 -9.33 6.13 15.56
CA HIS A 86 -8.97 4.73 15.61
C HIS A 86 -7.51 4.51 15.22
N TYR A 87 -6.97 3.35 15.57
CA TYR A 87 -5.69 2.86 15.07
C TYR A 87 -5.82 1.40 14.63
N THR A 88 -4.92 0.95 13.77
CA THR A 88 -4.83 -0.43 13.33
C THR A 88 -3.39 -0.83 13.10
N HIS A 89 -3.05 -2.09 13.42
CA HIS A 89 -1.85 -2.72 12.91
C HIS A 89 -2.12 -3.16 11.48
N TRP A 90 -1.51 -2.47 10.53
CA TRP A 90 -1.66 -2.68 9.11
C TRP A 90 -0.58 -3.62 8.59
N PHE A 91 -0.96 -4.72 7.93
CA PHE A 91 -0.01 -5.73 7.46
C PHE A 91 -0.45 -6.39 6.15
N HIS A 92 0.45 -7.17 5.53
CA HIS A 92 0.27 -7.90 4.29
C HIS A 92 0.03 -9.39 4.56
N PRO A 93 -1.21 -9.86 4.73
CA PRO A 93 -1.49 -11.28 4.94
C PRO A 93 -1.10 -12.11 3.72
N LEU A 94 -0.97 -13.45 3.90
CA LEU A 94 -0.66 -14.39 2.82
C LEU A 94 -1.80 -14.56 1.80
N THR A 95 -2.58 -13.50 1.60
CA THR A 95 -3.64 -13.40 0.60
C THR A 95 -3.51 -12.05 -0.10
N GLU A 96 -4.31 -11.83 -1.12
CA GLU A 96 -4.31 -10.55 -1.82
C GLU A 96 -4.87 -9.43 -0.93
N GLY A 97 -4.19 -8.29 -0.90
CA GLY A 97 -4.62 -7.09 -0.18
C GLY A 97 -3.90 -6.88 1.14
N THR A 98 -4.46 -6.00 1.97
CA THR A 98 -4.01 -5.65 3.31
C THR A 98 -5.02 -6.11 4.35
N ALA A 99 -4.58 -6.30 5.60
CA ALA A 99 -5.43 -6.67 6.72
C ALA A 99 -5.35 -5.61 7.81
N GLU A 100 -6.49 -5.36 8.43
CA GLU A 100 -6.73 -4.31 9.40
C GLU A 100 -7.74 -4.78 10.47
N LYS A 101 -7.51 -4.36 11.72
CA LYS A 101 -8.47 -4.47 12.81
C LYS A 101 -8.45 -3.15 13.56
N HIS A 102 -9.49 -2.34 13.37
CA HIS A 102 -9.55 -0.98 13.91
C HIS A 102 -9.96 -1.00 15.38
N ASP A 103 -9.10 -0.50 16.25
CA ASP A 103 -9.38 -0.28 17.66
C ASP A 103 -9.50 1.24 17.91
N ALA A 104 -10.50 1.65 18.67
CA ALA A 104 -10.65 3.06 19.05
C ALA A 104 -9.56 3.45 20.06
N PHE A 105 -9.15 4.73 20.06
CA PHE A 105 -8.26 5.25 21.10
C PHE A 105 -8.92 5.37 22.49
N ILE A 106 -10.15 4.91 22.66
CA ILE A 106 -10.93 5.08 23.88
C ILE A 106 -10.51 4.06 24.95
N GLU A 107 -10.23 4.56 26.16
CA GLU A 107 -10.01 3.76 27.36
C GLU A 107 -10.77 4.41 28.55
N HIS A 108 -11.07 3.63 29.58
CA HIS A 108 -11.71 4.17 30.78
C HIS A 108 -10.76 5.07 31.58
N ASP A 109 -11.25 6.24 32.02
CA ASP A 109 -10.49 7.18 32.86
C ASP A 109 -10.46 6.80 34.35
N GLY A 110 -11.13 5.70 34.73
CA GLY A 110 -11.29 5.25 36.12
C GLY A 110 -12.21 6.08 36.98
N LYS A 111 -12.84 7.11 36.40
CA LYS A 111 -13.75 8.05 37.10
C LYS A 111 -15.18 8.07 36.53
N GLY A 112 -15.48 7.09 35.68
CA GLY A 112 -16.78 6.96 35.01
C GLY A 112 -16.88 7.67 33.66
N GLY A 113 -15.77 8.19 33.14
CA GLY A 113 -15.59 8.75 31.80
C GLY A 113 -14.64 7.91 30.96
N VAL A 114 -14.24 8.48 29.82
CA VAL A 114 -13.28 7.90 28.89
C VAL A 114 -12.20 8.91 28.51
N MET A 115 -11.05 8.42 28.12
CA MET A 115 -9.94 9.21 27.60
C MET A 115 -9.32 8.53 26.38
N GLU A 116 -8.59 9.28 25.58
CA GLU A 116 -7.82 8.72 24.47
C GLU A 116 -6.48 8.16 24.98
N GLU A 117 -6.28 6.86 24.79
CA GLU A 117 -5.06 6.16 25.17
C GLU A 117 -4.44 5.46 23.96
N PHE A 118 -3.12 5.55 23.85
CA PHE A 118 -2.28 4.78 22.93
C PHE A 118 -0.88 4.69 23.50
N THR A 119 -0.54 3.52 24.02
CA THR A 119 0.73 3.27 24.72
C THR A 119 1.78 2.64 23.80
N GLY A 120 3.02 2.67 24.20
CA GLY A 120 4.11 1.97 23.54
C GLY A 120 3.88 0.46 23.41
N LYS A 121 3.18 -0.15 24.38
CA LYS A 121 2.76 -1.55 24.27
C LYS A 121 1.83 -1.78 23.10
N LEU A 122 0.84 -0.90 22.89
CA LEU A 122 -0.12 -0.98 21.78
C LEU A 122 0.55 -0.69 20.44
N LEU A 123 1.56 0.18 20.43
CA LEU A 123 2.35 0.48 19.23
C LEU A 123 3.22 -0.71 18.80
N VAL A 124 4.01 -1.25 19.73
CA VAL A 124 5.12 -2.16 19.39
C VAL A 124 4.63 -3.57 19.08
N GLN A 125 3.64 -4.06 19.80
CA GLN A 125 3.23 -5.46 19.69
C GLN A 125 1.77 -5.65 20.09
N GLN A 126 1.07 -6.46 19.31
CA GLN A 126 -0.23 -7.03 19.68
C GLN A 126 -0.22 -8.55 19.52
N GLU A 127 -1.21 -9.18 20.07
CA GLU A 127 -1.40 -10.64 20.06
C GLU A 127 -2.74 -11.00 19.41
N PRO A 128 -2.91 -10.73 18.10
CA PRO A 128 -4.17 -10.98 17.42
C PRO A 128 -4.41 -12.49 17.24
N ASP A 129 -5.68 -12.87 17.21
CA ASP A 129 -6.09 -14.22 16.84
C ASP A 129 -6.05 -14.35 15.30
N ALA A 130 -5.07 -15.12 14.82
CA ALA A 130 -4.89 -15.34 13.39
C ALA A 130 -5.99 -16.22 12.75
N SER A 131 -6.87 -16.85 13.52
CA SER A 131 -8.03 -17.56 13.00
C SER A 131 -9.00 -16.60 12.27
N SER A 132 -8.94 -15.32 12.61
CA SER A 132 -9.70 -14.26 11.95
C SER A 132 -9.09 -13.79 10.62
N PHE A 133 -7.85 -14.19 10.30
CA PHE A 133 -7.18 -13.80 9.08
C PHE A 133 -7.48 -14.74 7.92
N PRO A 134 -7.37 -14.26 6.68
CA PRO A 134 -7.43 -15.12 5.52
C PRO A 134 -6.47 -16.31 5.67
N ASN A 135 -6.96 -17.53 5.42
CA ASN A 135 -6.26 -18.81 5.64
C ASN A 135 -5.96 -19.18 7.10
N GLY A 136 -6.28 -18.35 8.09
CA GLY A 136 -6.11 -18.70 9.51
C GLY A 136 -6.95 -19.90 9.95
N GLY A 137 -8.16 -20.04 9.40
CA GLY A 137 -9.08 -21.13 9.70
C GLY A 137 -8.67 -22.54 9.23
N ILE A 138 -7.63 -22.66 8.42
CA ILE A 138 -7.06 -23.94 7.99
C ILE A 138 -6.07 -24.48 9.03
N ARG A 139 -5.59 -23.62 9.93
CA ARG A 139 -4.60 -23.95 10.96
C ARG A 139 -5.27 -24.38 12.26
N ASN A 140 -4.57 -25.18 13.05
CA ASN A 140 -4.97 -25.42 14.43
C ASN A 140 -4.97 -24.10 15.22
N THR A 141 -5.83 -24.00 16.25
CA THR A 141 -5.97 -22.76 17.04
C THR A 141 -4.63 -22.25 17.61
N PHE A 142 -3.73 -23.15 17.97
CA PHE A 142 -2.39 -22.80 18.43
C PHE A 142 -1.53 -22.18 17.32
N GLU A 143 -1.55 -22.73 16.12
CA GLU A 143 -0.83 -22.23 14.96
C GLU A 143 -1.45 -20.95 14.39
N ALA A 144 -2.74 -20.72 14.68
CA ALA A 144 -3.45 -19.52 14.25
C ALA A 144 -3.15 -18.29 15.10
N ARG A 145 -2.45 -18.44 16.24
CA ARG A 145 -2.05 -17.34 17.12
C ARG A 145 -0.64 -16.88 16.83
N GLY A 146 -0.39 -15.60 17.05
CA GLY A 146 0.93 -15.03 16.84
C GLY A 146 1.04 -13.61 17.36
N TYR A 147 2.15 -12.98 17.01
CA TYR A 147 2.47 -11.62 17.36
C TYR A 147 2.50 -10.75 16.13
N SER A 148 1.80 -9.62 16.18
CA SER A 148 2.11 -8.48 15.31
C SER A 148 3.22 -7.66 15.94
N ALA A 149 4.14 -7.14 15.13
CA ALA A 149 5.21 -6.28 15.60
C ALA A 149 5.37 -5.08 14.66
N TRP A 150 5.44 -3.89 15.24
CA TRP A 150 5.67 -2.67 14.50
C TRP A 150 6.96 -2.73 13.69
N ASP A 151 6.88 -2.31 12.43
CA ASP A 151 8.04 -2.06 11.56
C ASP A 151 8.34 -0.56 11.51
N PRO A 152 9.33 -0.08 12.28
CA PRO A 152 9.68 1.34 12.29
C PRO A 152 10.32 1.84 10.98
N SER A 153 10.80 0.94 10.11
CA SER A 153 11.38 1.30 8.82
C SER A 153 10.35 1.77 7.80
N SER A 154 9.07 1.55 8.08
CA SER A 154 7.94 2.05 7.30
C SER A 154 7.14 3.06 8.14
N PRO A 155 6.90 4.29 7.66
CA PRO A 155 6.22 5.31 8.45
C PRO A 155 4.73 4.96 8.62
N ALA A 156 4.18 5.23 9.82
CA ALA A 156 2.75 5.18 10.05
C ALA A 156 2.02 6.25 9.21
N PHE A 157 0.78 5.96 8.82
CA PHE A 157 0.00 6.83 7.96
C PHE A 157 -1.48 6.84 8.38
N ILE A 158 -2.24 7.80 7.86
CA ILE A 158 -3.67 7.95 8.17
C ILE A 158 -4.48 7.66 6.90
N VAL A 159 -5.44 6.75 7.03
CA VAL A 159 -6.49 6.53 6.05
C VAL A 159 -7.84 6.76 6.72
N ASP A 160 -8.64 7.64 6.15
CA ASP A 160 -9.91 8.09 6.72
C ASP A 160 -9.73 8.61 8.16
N ASP A 161 -10.30 7.96 9.16
CA ASP A 161 -10.23 8.31 10.58
C ASP A 161 -9.32 7.38 11.39
N THR A 162 -8.43 6.64 10.72
CA THR A 162 -7.63 5.57 11.32
C THR A 162 -6.13 5.78 11.11
N LEU A 163 -5.36 5.70 12.19
CA LEU A 163 -3.91 5.59 12.18
C LEU A 163 -3.50 4.17 11.83
N CYS A 164 -2.87 3.98 10.68
CA CYS A 164 -2.35 2.70 10.20
C CYS A 164 -0.87 2.57 10.57
N ILE A 165 -0.53 1.49 11.28
CA ILE A 165 0.82 1.20 11.77
C ILE A 165 1.37 0.02 10.96
N PRO A 166 2.37 0.22 10.09
CA PRO A 166 2.99 -0.88 9.35
C PRO A 166 3.58 -1.93 10.28
N THR A 167 3.24 -3.19 10.02
CA THR A 167 3.44 -4.27 10.99
C THR A 167 3.82 -5.57 10.27
N ILE A 168 4.64 -6.39 10.90
CA ILE A 168 4.83 -7.80 10.55
C ILE A 168 3.96 -8.68 11.42
N PHE A 169 3.62 -9.89 10.93
CA PHE A 169 2.88 -10.87 11.68
C PHE A 169 3.58 -12.24 11.68
N ILE A 170 3.86 -12.76 12.89
CA ILE A 170 4.62 -14.01 13.10
C ILE A 170 3.82 -14.93 14.02
N ALA A 171 3.62 -16.18 13.62
CA ALA A 171 3.01 -17.20 14.46
C ALA A 171 3.83 -17.50 15.72
N TYR A 172 3.20 -18.06 16.76
CA TYR A 172 3.91 -18.54 17.96
C TYR A 172 4.97 -19.60 17.63
N THR A 173 4.79 -20.34 16.55
CA THR A 173 5.75 -21.33 16.02
C THR A 173 6.95 -20.69 15.31
N GLY A 174 6.96 -19.35 15.12
CA GLY A 174 8.02 -18.60 14.44
C GLY A 174 7.86 -18.47 12.92
N GLU A 175 6.80 -19.03 12.34
CA GLU A 175 6.48 -18.87 10.93
C GLU A 175 5.97 -17.46 10.63
N SER A 176 6.31 -16.95 9.45
CA SER A 176 5.72 -15.72 8.94
C SER A 176 4.28 -15.98 8.51
N LEU A 177 3.36 -15.13 8.95
CA LEU A 177 1.96 -15.12 8.55
C LEU A 177 1.65 -13.95 7.58
N ASP A 178 2.68 -13.26 7.14
CA ASP A 178 2.63 -12.14 6.20
C ASP A 178 3.73 -12.22 5.14
N TYR A 179 3.70 -11.31 4.17
CA TYR A 179 4.75 -11.18 3.16
C TYR A 179 5.88 -10.23 3.58
N LYS A 180 5.67 -9.36 4.57
CA LYS A 180 6.64 -8.34 4.98
C LYS A 180 7.81 -8.91 5.76
N ALA A 181 7.58 -9.83 6.69
CA ALA A 181 8.64 -10.43 7.47
C ALA A 181 9.68 -11.18 6.61
N PRO A 182 9.31 -12.01 5.61
CA PRO A 182 10.26 -12.58 4.65
C PRO A 182 11.01 -11.52 3.84
N LEU A 183 10.34 -10.45 3.40
CA LEU A 183 10.97 -9.35 2.67
C LEU A 183 12.06 -8.67 3.51
N LEU A 184 11.77 -8.29 4.74
CA LEU A 184 12.75 -7.66 5.65
C LEU A 184 13.96 -8.56 5.91
N LYS A 185 13.75 -9.87 6.05
CA LYS A 185 14.85 -10.86 6.17
C LYS A 185 15.69 -10.90 4.90
N ALA A 186 15.05 -10.92 3.73
CA ALA A 186 15.75 -10.94 2.45
C ALA A 186 16.56 -9.67 2.23
N LEU A 187 16.01 -8.50 2.52
CA LEU A 187 16.72 -7.21 2.43
C LEU A 187 17.95 -7.17 3.31
N ARG A 188 17.85 -7.64 4.57
CA ARG A 188 19.00 -7.74 5.48
C ARG A 188 20.08 -8.71 4.95
N ALA A 189 19.67 -9.84 4.37
CA ALA A 189 20.60 -10.80 3.80
C ALA A 189 21.33 -10.25 2.57
N VAL A 190 20.61 -9.56 1.69
CA VAL A 190 21.19 -8.89 0.51
C VAL A 190 22.14 -7.77 0.93
N ASP A 191 21.74 -6.91 1.86
CA ASP A 191 22.59 -5.83 2.40
C ASP A 191 23.94 -6.39 2.88
N LYS A 192 23.90 -7.39 3.76
CA LYS A 192 25.12 -8.02 4.29
C LYS A 192 26.01 -8.59 3.19
N ALA A 193 25.48 -9.38 2.28
CA ALA A 193 26.24 -10.01 1.20
C ALA A 193 26.81 -8.96 0.23
N ALA A 194 26.01 -7.94 -0.12
CA ALA A 194 26.46 -6.90 -1.03
C ALA A 194 27.53 -5.99 -0.40
N VAL A 195 27.40 -5.65 0.87
CA VAL A 195 28.43 -4.89 1.62
C VAL A 195 29.77 -5.64 1.62
N ASP A 196 29.75 -6.96 1.89
CA ASP A 196 30.96 -7.78 1.87
C ASP A 196 31.66 -7.73 0.50
N VAL A 197 30.91 -7.75 -0.60
CA VAL A 197 31.46 -7.61 -1.95
C VAL A 197 31.93 -6.19 -2.25
N CYS A 198 31.12 -5.18 -1.93
CA CYS A 198 31.44 -3.78 -2.23
C CYS A 198 32.72 -3.30 -1.54
N ARG A 199 33.02 -3.80 -0.35
CA ARG A 199 34.22 -3.44 0.43
C ARG A 199 35.53 -3.83 -0.25
N TYR A 200 35.53 -4.78 -1.19
CA TYR A 200 36.70 -5.04 -2.02
C TYR A 200 37.06 -3.88 -2.94
N PHE A 201 36.05 -3.06 -3.29
CA PHE A 201 36.21 -1.92 -4.21
C PHE A 201 36.22 -0.59 -3.47
N ASN A 202 35.42 -0.48 -2.41
CA ASN A 202 35.33 0.73 -1.58
C ASN A 202 35.12 0.34 -0.10
N PRO A 203 36.17 0.42 0.74
CA PRO A 203 36.11 0.06 2.16
C PRO A 203 35.13 0.91 2.99
N GLU A 204 34.74 2.09 2.51
CA GLU A 204 33.83 3.02 3.21
C GLU A 204 32.36 2.57 3.17
N VAL A 205 32.01 1.61 2.31
CA VAL A 205 30.65 1.12 2.18
C VAL A 205 30.24 0.37 3.47
N LYS A 206 29.15 0.84 4.08
CA LYS A 206 28.58 0.28 5.32
C LYS A 206 27.20 -0.34 5.10
N LYS A 207 26.48 0.11 4.07
CA LYS A 207 25.12 -0.32 3.78
C LYS A 207 24.88 -0.38 2.26
N VAL A 208 24.14 -1.40 1.83
CA VAL A 208 23.61 -1.51 0.47
C VAL A 208 22.09 -1.65 0.54
N VAL A 209 21.40 -0.73 -0.12
CA VAL A 209 19.95 -0.65 -0.13
C VAL A 209 19.42 -1.20 -1.44
N ALA A 210 18.40 -2.05 -1.37
CA ALA A 210 17.63 -2.43 -2.54
C ALA A 210 16.55 -1.37 -2.80
N TYR A 211 16.49 -0.90 -4.04
CA TYR A 211 15.48 0.04 -4.53
C TYR A 211 14.51 -0.66 -5.47
N LEU A 212 13.26 -0.25 -5.43
CA LEU A 212 12.19 -0.78 -6.26
C LEU A 212 11.35 0.36 -6.84
N GLY A 213 11.20 0.38 -8.16
CA GLY A 213 10.18 1.13 -8.89
C GLY A 213 9.19 0.13 -9.48
N TRP A 214 8.05 -0.01 -8.85
CA TRP A 214 7.00 -0.90 -9.35
C TRP A 214 6.14 -0.18 -10.39
N GLU A 215 5.60 -0.94 -11.33
CA GLU A 215 4.62 -0.49 -12.30
C GLU A 215 3.35 -1.32 -12.09
N GLN A 216 2.27 -0.68 -11.65
CA GLN A 216 1.01 -1.37 -11.42
C GLN A 216 0.10 -1.21 -12.63
N GLU A 217 -0.02 -2.29 -13.38
CA GLU A 217 -1.00 -2.42 -14.45
C GLU A 217 -2.36 -2.84 -13.88
N TYR A 218 -3.43 -2.39 -14.53
CA TYR A 218 -4.80 -2.69 -14.09
C TYR A 218 -5.80 -2.45 -15.21
N PHE A 219 -6.96 -3.13 -15.13
CA PHE A 219 -8.11 -2.84 -15.99
C PHE A 219 -9.18 -2.06 -15.22
N LEU A 220 -9.84 -1.13 -15.89
CA LEU A 220 -11.02 -0.43 -15.39
C LEU A 220 -12.26 -0.88 -16.14
N ILE A 221 -13.27 -1.32 -15.38
CA ILE A 221 -14.56 -1.74 -15.94
C ILE A 221 -15.66 -0.86 -15.36
N ASP A 222 -16.60 -0.41 -16.20
CA ASP A 222 -17.80 0.27 -15.70
C ASP A 222 -18.52 -0.62 -14.68
N GLU A 223 -18.85 -0.07 -13.52
CA GLU A 223 -19.42 -0.82 -12.40
C GLU A 223 -20.70 -1.55 -12.76
N GLY A 224 -21.55 -0.96 -13.62
CA GLY A 224 -22.77 -1.63 -14.09
C GLY A 224 -22.46 -2.83 -14.97
N LEU A 225 -21.49 -2.71 -15.88
CA LEU A 225 -21.05 -3.84 -16.73
C LEU A 225 -20.39 -4.93 -15.90
N TYR A 226 -19.59 -4.57 -14.91
CA TYR A 226 -18.99 -5.51 -13.96
C TYR A 226 -20.09 -6.30 -13.20
N ALA A 227 -21.07 -5.62 -12.62
CA ALA A 227 -22.16 -6.22 -11.88
C ALA A 227 -23.07 -7.12 -12.74
N ALA A 228 -23.14 -6.86 -14.06
CA ALA A 228 -23.90 -7.69 -15.00
C ALA A 228 -23.19 -9.01 -15.40
N ARG A 229 -21.95 -9.23 -14.92
CA ARG A 229 -21.12 -10.40 -15.22
C ARG A 229 -20.78 -11.16 -13.93
N PRO A 230 -21.49 -12.29 -13.65
CA PRO A 230 -21.23 -13.09 -12.44
C PRO A 230 -19.79 -13.58 -12.31
N ASP A 231 -19.14 -13.94 -13.42
CA ASP A 231 -17.76 -14.38 -13.44
C ASP A 231 -16.80 -13.25 -13.01
N LEU A 232 -16.95 -12.03 -13.53
CA LEU A 232 -16.17 -10.87 -13.09
C LEU A 232 -16.40 -10.54 -11.60
N LEU A 233 -17.68 -10.61 -11.18
CA LEU A 233 -18.06 -10.30 -9.79
C LEU A 233 -17.44 -11.29 -8.79
N MET A 234 -17.44 -12.58 -9.15
CA MET A 234 -17.01 -13.65 -8.24
C MET A 234 -15.50 -13.92 -8.28
N THR A 235 -14.84 -13.69 -9.41
CA THR A 235 -13.45 -14.13 -9.60
C THR A 235 -12.49 -13.04 -10.11
N GLY A 236 -12.99 -11.84 -10.39
CA GLY A 236 -12.17 -10.74 -10.95
C GLY A 236 -11.74 -10.96 -12.40
N ARG A 237 -12.22 -12.01 -13.07
CA ARG A 237 -11.90 -12.34 -14.47
C ARG A 237 -13.08 -12.94 -15.20
N THR A 238 -13.02 -12.96 -16.53
CA THR A 238 -14.02 -13.67 -17.37
C THR A 238 -13.73 -15.15 -17.40
N LEU A 239 -14.76 -15.98 -17.17
CA LEU A 239 -14.71 -17.45 -17.23
C LEU A 239 -15.62 -18.03 -18.29
N MET A 240 -16.59 -17.26 -18.78
CA MET A 240 -17.61 -17.71 -19.72
C MET A 240 -17.86 -16.65 -20.79
N GLY A 241 -18.50 -17.04 -21.87
CA GLY A 241 -18.83 -16.18 -22.98
C GLY A 241 -17.85 -16.33 -24.16
N HIS A 242 -18.04 -15.52 -25.19
CA HIS A 242 -17.18 -15.48 -26.36
C HIS A 242 -15.90 -14.70 -26.07
N ASP A 243 -14.81 -15.05 -26.75
CA ASP A 243 -13.56 -14.26 -26.72
C ASP A 243 -13.82 -12.83 -27.24
N SER A 244 -12.94 -11.91 -26.93
CA SER A 244 -13.03 -10.53 -27.42
C SER A 244 -13.05 -10.52 -28.96
N ALA A 245 -13.99 -9.79 -29.54
CA ALA A 245 -14.05 -9.58 -30.97
C ALA A 245 -12.90 -8.69 -31.49
N LYS A 246 -12.33 -7.86 -30.62
CA LYS A 246 -11.14 -7.04 -30.90
C LYS A 246 -9.92 -7.69 -30.28
N ASN A 247 -8.86 -7.80 -31.08
CA ASN A 247 -7.52 -8.06 -30.58
C ASN A 247 -6.74 -6.73 -30.50
N GLN A 248 -5.51 -6.77 -30.05
CA GLN A 248 -4.67 -5.59 -29.89
C GLN A 248 -3.57 -5.47 -30.98
N GLN A 249 -3.61 -6.31 -32.04
CA GLN A 249 -2.56 -6.32 -33.08
C GLN A 249 -2.58 -5.10 -33.98
N LEU A 250 -3.77 -4.55 -34.28
CA LEU A 250 -3.97 -3.39 -35.14
C LEU A 250 -4.48 -2.17 -34.39
N GLU A 251 -4.73 -2.29 -33.10
CA GLU A 251 -5.25 -1.25 -32.23
C GLU A 251 -4.39 -1.18 -30.97
N ASP A 252 -3.20 -0.62 -31.09
CA ASP A 252 -2.34 -0.34 -29.93
C ASP A 252 -2.95 0.81 -29.12
N HIS A 253 -3.34 0.53 -27.89
CA HIS A 253 -3.93 1.51 -26.99
C HIS A 253 -2.90 2.24 -26.12
N TYR A 254 -1.66 1.77 -26.09
CA TYR A 254 -0.60 2.29 -25.22
C TYR A 254 -0.38 3.80 -25.38
N PHE A 255 -0.25 4.29 -26.62
CA PHE A 255 -0.07 5.71 -26.93
C PHE A 255 -1.37 6.48 -27.19
N GLY A 256 -2.51 5.85 -26.95
CA GLY A 256 -3.83 6.48 -27.12
C GLY A 256 -4.10 7.56 -26.08
N ALA A 257 -5.03 8.47 -26.41
CA ALA A 257 -5.52 9.45 -25.44
C ALA A 257 -6.26 8.77 -24.29
N ILE A 258 -5.99 9.19 -23.07
CA ILE A 258 -6.69 8.67 -21.89
C ILE A 258 -8.16 9.10 -21.95
N PRO A 259 -9.14 8.17 -21.87
CA PRO A 259 -10.55 8.53 -21.85
C PRO A 259 -10.89 9.48 -20.69
N THR A 260 -11.74 10.49 -20.92
CA THR A 260 -12.00 11.57 -19.95
C THR A 260 -12.46 11.07 -18.58
N ARG A 261 -13.32 10.03 -18.51
CA ARG A 261 -13.74 9.43 -17.23
C ARG A 261 -12.58 8.78 -16.49
N VAL A 262 -11.69 8.11 -17.22
CA VAL A 262 -10.49 7.49 -16.68
C VAL A 262 -9.49 8.53 -16.19
N ALA A 263 -9.29 9.60 -16.94
CA ALA A 263 -8.43 10.71 -16.55
C ALA A 263 -8.90 11.36 -15.24
N ALA A 264 -10.21 11.48 -15.01
CA ALA A 264 -10.76 11.97 -13.74
C ALA A 264 -10.45 11.01 -12.57
N PHE A 265 -10.62 9.71 -12.77
CA PHE A 265 -10.23 8.68 -11.80
C PHE A 265 -8.73 8.75 -11.48
N MET A 266 -7.88 8.78 -12.51
CA MET A 266 -6.43 8.85 -12.33
C MET A 266 -5.99 10.11 -11.57
N LYS A 267 -6.64 11.24 -11.83
CA LYS A 267 -6.38 12.49 -11.12
C LYS A 267 -6.68 12.40 -9.63
N GLU A 268 -7.84 11.85 -9.25
CA GLU A 268 -8.19 11.67 -7.84
C GLU A 268 -7.25 10.68 -7.15
N LEU A 269 -6.98 9.54 -7.81
CA LEU A 269 -6.04 8.53 -7.32
C LEU A 269 -4.65 9.12 -7.04
N GLU A 270 -4.12 9.92 -7.96
CA GLU A 270 -2.82 10.58 -7.82
C GLU A 270 -2.79 11.55 -6.63
N ILE A 271 -3.83 12.36 -6.46
CA ILE A 271 -3.93 13.30 -5.32
C ILE A 271 -3.93 12.53 -4.00
N GLU A 272 -4.75 11.49 -3.87
CA GLU A 272 -4.85 10.70 -2.63
C GLU A 272 -3.55 9.91 -2.38
N ALA A 273 -2.93 9.35 -3.40
CA ALA A 273 -1.64 8.67 -3.30
C ALA A 273 -0.52 9.62 -2.82
N LEU A 274 -0.42 10.81 -3.39
CA LEU A 274 0.57 11.81 -2.97
C LEU A 274 0.39 12.25 -1.52
N LYS A 275 -0.86 12.41 -1.05
CA LYS A 275 -1.14 12.70 0.38
C LYS A 275 -0.65 11.60 1.32
N LEU A 276 -0.63 10.36 0.85
CA LEU A 276 -0.13 9.18 1.57
C LEU A 276 1.38 8.93 1.33
N GLY A 277 2.09 9.88 0.72
CA GLY A 277 3.53 9.78 0.51
C GLY A 277 3.93 8.84 -0.62
N ILE A 278 2.98 8.35 -1.42
CA ILE A 278 3.28 7.52 -2.60
C ILE A 278 3.70 8.44 -3.75
N PRO A 279 4.95 8.40 -4.22
CA PRO A 279 5.48 9.36 -5.19
C PRO A 279 5.08 9.02 -6.62
N VAL A 280 3.77 9.04 -6.91
CA VAL A 280 3.23 8.76 -8.25
C VAL A 280 3.87 9.69 -9.27
N LYS A 281 4.37 9.11 -10.35
CA LYS A 281 5.10 9.83 -11.41
C LYS A 281 4.39 9.75 -12.75
N THR A 282 3.96 8.57 -13.16
CA THR A 282 3.46 8.31 -14.50
C THR A 282 2.11 7.62 -14.44
N ARG A 283 1.21 8.03 -15.34
CA ARG A 283 -0.06 7.39 -15.62
C ARG A 283 -0.29 7.40 -17.13
N HIS A 284 -0.70 6.27 -17.68
CA HIS A 284 -0.95 6.14 -19.12
C HIS A 284 -1.87 4.95 -19.43
N ASN A 285 -2.25 4.83 -20.69
CA ASN A 285 -2.88 3.62 -21.19
C ASN A 285 -1.87 2.50 -21.32
N GLU A 286 -2.34 1.27 -21.12
CA GLU A 286 -1.63 0.05 -21.46
C GLU A 286 -2.11 -0.53 -22.81
N VAL A 287 -1.47 -1.63 -23.25
CA VAL A 287 -1.62 -2.18 -24.60
C VAL A 287 -3.05 -2.70 -24.84
N ALA A 288 -3.69 -3.33 -23.85
CA ALA A 288 -5.03 -3.86 -24.00
C ALA A 288 -6.12 -2.78 -23.85
N PRO A 289 -7.29 -2.95 -24.50
CA PRO A 289 -8.42 -2.07 -24.31
C PRO A 289 -8.84 -1.98 -22.84
N ASN A 290 -9.03 -0.77 -22.31
CA ASN A 290 -9.36 -0.49 -20.90
C ASN A 290 -8.30 -0.97 -19.89
N GLN A 291 -7.07 -1.16 -20.33
CA GLN A 291 -5.91 -1.40 -19.48
C GLN A 291 -5.12 -0.10 -19.32
N PHE A 292 -4.63 0.11 -18.10
CA PHE A 292 -3.92 1.33 -17.70
C PHE A 292 -2.79 0.96 -16.75
N GLU A 293 -1.86 1.90 -16.57
CA GLU A 293 -0.72 1.73 -15.68
C GLU A 293 -0.50 2.97 -14.81
N LEU A 294 0.06 2.72 -13.65
CA LEU A 294 0.55 3.74 -12.73
C LEU A 294 1.94 3.33 -12.24
N ALA A 295 2.91 4.23 -12.35
CA ALA A 295 4.27 4.04 -11.89
C ALA A 295 4.73 5.18 -10.96
N PRO A 296 5.37 4.88 -9.81
CA PRO A 296 5.96 5.87 -8.92
C PRO A 296 7.42 6.15 -9.29
N ILE A 297 8.02 7.12 -8.60
CA ILE A 297 9.46 7.21 -8.45
C ILE A 297 9.89 6.01 -7.58
N PHE A 298 11.04 5.41 -7.89
CA PHE A 298 11.57 4.29 -7.10
C PHE A 298 11.92 4.72 -5.66
N GLU A 299 11.76 3.79 -4.74
CA GLU A 299 12.03 3.99 -3.31
C GLU A 299 12.78 2.78 -2.73
N GLU A 300 13.14 2.85 -1.45
CA GLU A 300 13.62 1.67 -0.71
C GLU A 300 12.56 0.56 -0.80
N CYS A 301 13.03 -0.67 -1.01
CA CYS A 301 12.16 -1.78 -1.45
C CYS A 301 11.04 -2.10 -0.46
N ASN A 302 11.27 -2.04 0.86
CA ASN A 302 10.22 -2.30 1.85
C ASN A 302 9.10 -1.24 1.77
N LEU A 303 9.49 0.03 1.71
CA LEU A 303 8.54 1.14 1.57
C LEU A 303 7.80 1.08 0.23
N ALA A 304 8.50 0.76 -0.85
CA ALA A 304 7.90 0.62 -2.18
C ALA A 304 6.83 -0.48 -2.22
N VAL A 305 7.06 -1.61 -1.54
CA VAL A 305 6.06 -2.69 -1.41
C VAL A 305 4.84 -2.23 -0.62
N ASP A 306 5.02 -1.55 0.52
CA ASP A 306 3.91 -0.97 1.28
C ASP A 306 3.09 0.00 0.42
N HIS A 307 3.75 0.87 -0.32
CA HIS A 307 3.09 1.82 -1.22
C HIS A 307 2.32 1.13 -2.36
N ASN A 308 2.83 0.05 -2.92
CA ASN A 308 2.07 -0.73 -3.91
C ASN A 308 0.82 -1.36 -3.31
N MET A 309 0.90 -1.96 -2.13
CA MET A 309 -0.26 -2.54 -1.46
C MET A 309 -1.31 -1.48 -1.12
N LEU A 310 -0.86 -0.32 -0.64
CA LEU A 310 -1.73 0.80 -0.31
C LEU A 310 -2.40 1.39 -1.55
N VAL A 311 -1.66 1.57 -2.65
CA VAL A 311 -2.23 2.09 -3.90
C VAL A 311 -3.27 1.16 -4.49
N MET A 312 -3.11 -0.16 -4.38
CA MET A 312 -4.13 -1.12 -4.82
C MET A 312 -5.45 -0.97 -4.03
N ALA A 313 -5.36 -0.72 -2.72
CA ALA A 313 -6.53 -0.43 -1.89
C ALA A 313 -7.18 0.89 -2.29
N LEU A 314 -6.39 1.95 -2.50
CA LEU A 314 -6.86 3.25 -3.00
C LEU A 314 -7.52 3.14 -4.36
N MET A 315 -6.94 2.41 -5.31
CA MET A 315 -7.52 2.18 -6.63
C MET A 315 -8.94 1.62 -6.53
N ARG A 316 -9.15 0.62 -5.65
CA ARG A 316 -10.48 0.03 -5.44
C ARG A 316 -11.47 1.03 -4.85
N LYS A 317 -11.02 1.87 -3.91
CA LYS A 317 -11.84 2.91 -3.26
C LYS A 317 -12.20 4.02 -4.25
N VAL A 318 -11.21 4.62 -4.89
CA VAL A 318 -11.40 5.75 -5.81
C VAL A 318 -12.17 5.33 -7.06
N ALA A 319 -11.94 4.13 -7.60
CA ALA A 319 -12.69 3.64 -8.76
C ALA A 319 -14.20 3.62 -8.52
N ARG A 320 -14.64 3.27 -7.31
CA ARG A 320 -16.08 3.29 -6.95
C ARG A 320 -16.68 4.69 -7.03
N ASN A 321 -15.94 5.71 -6.59
CA ASN A 321 -16.39 7.11 -6.67
C ASN A 321 -16.66 7.53 -8.12
N HIS A 322 -15.89 6.97 -9.07
CA HIS A 322 -16.02 7.21 -10.50
C HIS A 322 -16.96 6.23 -11.24
N GLY A 323 -17.62 5.34 -10.50
CA GLY A 323 -18.50 4.31 -11.08
C GLY A 323 -17.73 3.27 -11.89
N PHE A 324 -16.50 2.96 -11.47
CA PHE A 324 -15.65 1.91 -12.01
C PHE A 324 -15.38 0.80 -10.99
N ARG A 325 -14.89 -0.33 -11.51
CA ARG A 325 -14.23 -1.40 -10.78
C ARG A 325 -12.86 -1.64 -11.38
N VAL A 326 -11.86 -1.75 -10.50
CA VAL A 326 -10.50 -2.14 -10.86
C VAL A 326 -10.41 -3.67 -10.87
N LEU A 327 -9.82 -4.23 -11.93
CA LEU A 327 -9.42 -5.63 -11.97
C LEU A 327 -7.91 -5.68 -11.84
N LEU A 328 -7.46 -6.38 -10.80
CA LEU A 328 -6.04 -6.60 -10.48
C LEU A 328 -5.60 -8.04 -10.74
N HIS A 329 -6.51 -8.89 -11.26
CA HIS A 329 -6.17 -10.21 -11.73
C HIS A 329 -5.22 -10.11 -12.93
N GLU A 330 -4.21 -10.95 -13.00
CA GLU A 330 -3.16 -10.89 -14.03
C GLU A 330 -3.70 -11.10 -15.45
N LYS A 331 -4.72 -11.94 -15.60
CA LYS A 331 -5.36 -12.25 -16.89
C LYS A 331 -6.88 -12.16 -16.77
N PRO A 332 -7.47 -10.96 -16.65
CA PRO A 332 -8.92 -10.83 -16.52
C PRO A 332 -9.68 -11.15 -17.82
N PHE A 333 -9.02 -11.01 -18.97
CA PHE A 333 -9.61 -11.26 -20.28
C PHE A 333 -8.69 -12.16 -21.13
N LYS A 334 -9.25 -13.23 -21.69
CA LYS A 334 -8.55 -14.11 -22.60
C LYS A 334 -8.28 -13.39 -23.94
N GLY A 335 -7.13 -13.64 -24.55
CA GLY A 335 -6.79 -13.18 -25.89
C GLY A 335 -6.24 -11.75 -25.98
N VAL A 336 -6.10 -11.04 -24.86
CA VAL A 336 -5.46 -9.72 -24.77
C VAL A 336 -4.34 -9.73 -23.72
N ASN A 337 -3.55 -8.67 -23.65
CA ASN A 337 -2.51 -8.51 -22.62
C ASN A 337 -3.08 -8.73 -21.22
N GLY A 338 -2.21 -9.21 -20.33
CA GLY A 338 -2.47 -9.27 -18.92
C GLY A 338 -1.87 -8.09 -18.20
N SER A 339 -2.25 -7.94 -16.93
CA SER A 339 -1.69 -6.95 -16.03
C SER A 339 -0.65 -7.58 -15.10
N GLY A 340 0.45 -6.88 -14.90
CA GLY A 340 1.52 -7.27 -13.98
C GLY A 340 1.76 -6.23 -12.90
N LYS A 341 2.75 -6.54 -12.07
CA LYS A 341 3.51 -5.61 -11.23
C LYS A 341 4.94 -5.67 -11.72
N HIS A 342 5.24 -4.91 -12.77
CA HIS A 342 6.59 -4.89 -13.30
C HIS A 342 7.52 -4.23 -12.28
N ASN A 343 8.57 -4.94 -11.90
CA ASN A 343 9.49 -4.51 -10.85
C ASN A 343 10.83 -4.10 -11.48
N ASN A 344 11.05 -2.79 -11.58
CA ASN A 344 12.35 -2.22 -11.89
C ASN A 344 13.12 -2.09 -10.55
N TRP A 345 14.21 -2.84 -10.39
CA TRP A 345 14.94 -2.84 -9.14
C TRP A 345 16.44 -2.64 -9.35
N SER A 346 17.09 -2.11 -8.32
CA SER A 346 18.52 -1.87 -8.30
C SER A 346 19.06 -1.97 -6.88
N LEU A 347 20.40 -2.02 -6.78
CA LEU A 347 21.10 -1.91 -5.51
C LEU A 347 21.95 -0.63 -5.51
N GLY A 348 21.96 0.08 -4.39
CA GLY A 348 22.77 1.28 -4.23
C GLY A 348 23.50 1.29 -2.90
N THR A 349 24.72 1.77 -2.88
CA THR A 349 25.54 1.92 -1.67
C THR A 349 25.18 3.20 -0.92
N ASP A 350 25.44 3.24 0.40
CA ASP A 350 25.37 4.45 1.22
C ASP A 350 26.38 5.53 0.81
N THR A 351 27.35 5.19 -0.05
CA THR A 351 28.30 6.14 -0.66
C THR A 351 27.82 6.71 -2.00
N GLY A 352 26.56 6.40 -2.41
CA GLY A 352 25.94 6.97 -3.60
C GLY A 352 26.25 6.25 -4.92
N ILE A 353 26.79 5.04 -4.87
CA ILE A 353 27.11 4.26 -6.06
C ILE A 353 25.96 3.31 -6.37
N GLY A 354 25.39 3.39 -7.58
CA GLY A 354 24.48 2.39 -8.11
C GLY A 354 25.27 1.15 -8.57
N LEU A 355 24.80 -0.04 -8.21
CA LEU A 355 25.51 -1.30 -8.53
C LEU A 355 25.05 -1.96 -9.82
N MET A 356 23.90 -1.55 -10.36
CA MET A 356 23.25 -2.23 -11.49
C MET A 356 23.05 -1.32 -12.73
N GLY A 357 23.84 -0.26 -12.88
CA GLY A 357 23.76 0.50 -14.12
C GLY A 357 24.05 1.92 -14.00
#